data_cb2adc1615dc9e9471470930a4288af6
#
_entry.id   cb2adc1615dc9e9471470930a4288af6
#
_cell.length_a   1.000
_cell.length_b   1.000
_cell.length_c   1.000
_cell.angle_alpha   90.00
_cell.angle_beta   90.00
_cell.angle_gamma   90.00
#
_symmetry.space_group_name_H-M   'P 1'
#
loop_
_entity.id
_entity.type
_entity.pdbx_description
1 polymer ?
#
loop_
_entity_poly.entity_id
_entity_poly.type
_entity_poly.pdbx_seq_one_letter_code
_entity_poly.pdbx_strand_id
1 'polypeptide(L)'
;MRIKDINIVNFKGFQNETVVFNGNLTVVIGNNTAGKTTLLKAIQVGLGAYLQSLKQLPGGAPYRRNFSSLDKFMRFDEELRDYIPNDEKPRITINADFPVTQSLCDNCPKVSFVPVHWYREFAGNYTTHTRACAGELIDAVHQMESLRYDEKQ
;
A
#
# COMPACT_ATOMS: atom_id res chain seq x y z
N MET A 1 -4.50 -12.12 1.17
CA MET A 1 -4.14 -10.99 0.30
C MET A 1 -2.80 -11.29 -0.37
N ARG A 2 -2.67 -11.03 -1.66
CA ARG A 2 -1.47 -11.23 -2.46
C ARG A 2 -1.21 -9.95 -3.26
N ILE A 3 -0.14 -9.23 -2.95
CA ILE A 3 0.24 -8.03 -3.68
C ILE A 3 0.79 -8.47 -5.05
N LYS A 4 0.27 -7.87 -6.13
CA LYS A 4 0.72 -8.09 -7.51
C LYS A 4 1.79 -7.11 -7.91
N ASP A 5 1.52 -5.85 -7.69
CA ASP A 5 2.45 -4.78 -7.99
C ASP A 5 2.24 -3.57 -7.07
N ILE A 6 3.25 -2.72 -7.05
CA ILE A 6 3.23 -1.42 -6.41
C ILE A 6 3.78 -0.39 -7.39
N ASN A 7 3.05 0.70 -7.59
CA ASN A 7 3.53 1.88 -8.28
C ASN A 7 3.86 2.98 -7.25
N ILE A 8 5.03 3.55 -7.38
CA ILE A 8 5.60 4.52 -6.44
C ILE A 8 5.94 5.78 -7.22
N VAL A 9 5.29 6.89 -6.89
CA VAL A 9 5.48 8.18 -7.56
C VAL A 9 5.96 9.22 -6.57
N ASN A 10 7.01 9.94 -6.92
CA ASN A 10 7.60 11.07 -6.17
C ASN A 10 7.90 10.76 -4.68
N PHE A 11 8.35 9.55 -4.40
CA PHE A 11 8.63 9.09 -3.04
C PHE A 11 10.13 8.84 -2.83
N LYS A 12 10.77 9.67 -2.02
CA LYS A 12 12.21 9.60 -1.71
C LYS A 12 13.08 9.57 -2.97
N GLY A 13 13.77 8.49 -3.24
CA GLY A 13 14.59 8.30 -4.43
C GLY A 13 13.84 7.79 -5.66
N PHE A 14 12.54 7.54 -5.57
CA PHE A 14 11.73 7.06 -6.69
C PHE A 14 10.90 8.19 -7.29
N GLN A 15 11.16 8.49 -8.55
CA GLN A 15 10.36 9.47 -9.30
C GLN A 15 9.06 8.84 -9.81
N ASN A 16 9.16 7.72 -10.51
CA ASN A 16 8.02 6.92 -10.94
C ASN A 16 8.48 5.49 -11.25
N GLU A 17 8.25 4.59 -10.32
CA GLU A 17 8.70 3.21 -10.40
C GLU A 17 7.56 2.24 -10.14
N THR A 18 7.53 1.17 -10.93
CA THR A 18 6.59 0.06 -10.72
C THR A 18 7.36 -1.21 -10.42
N VAL A 19 7.04 -1.85 -9.31
CA VAL A 19 7.63 -3.12 -8.91
C VAL A 19 6.55 -4.20 -8.94
N VAL A 20 6.77 -5.24 -9.73
CA VAL A 20 5.90 -6.40 -9.83
C VAL A 20 6.43 -7.49 -8.91
N PHE A 21 5.53 -8.08 -8.11
CA PHE A 21 5.87 -9.14 -7.18
C PHE A 21 5.56 -10.53 -7.73
N ASN A 22 6.45 -11.46 -7.47
CA ASN A 22 6.18 -12.87 -7.73
C ASN A 22 5.18 -13.40 -6.68
N GLY A 23 4.33 -14.32 -7.11
CA GLY A 23 3.23 -14.80 -6.28
C GLY A 23 3.63 -15.48 -4.97
N ASN A 24 4.76 -16.14 -4.93
CA ASN A 24 5.18 -16.93 -3.78
C ASN A 24 6.35 -16.27 -3.03
N LEU A 25 7.34 -15.78 -3.77
CA LEU A 25 8.53 -15.19 -3.19
C LEU A 25 9.09 -14.13 -4.14
N THR A 26 9.38 -12.96 -3.62
CA THR A 26 10.12 -11.90 -4.32
C THR A 26 11.36 -11.57 -3.50
N VAL A 27 12.52 -11.70 -4.11
CA VAL A 27 13.80 -11.36 -3.49
C VAL A 27 14.30 -10.04 -4.06
N VAL A 28 14.54 -9.06 -3.19
CA VAL A 28 15.05 -7.74 -3.56
C VAL A 28 16.54 -7.68 -3.25
N ILE A 29 17.35 -7.64 -4.30
CA ILE A 29 18.81 -7.57 -4.21
C ILE A 29 19.31 -6.25 -4.79
N GLY A 30 20.44 -5.78 -4.33
CA GLY A 30 21.07 -4.56 -4.83
C GLY A 30 22.04 -3.97 -3.82
N ASN A 31 22.82 -2.97 -4.23
CA ASN A 31 23.73 -2.23 -3.37
C ASN A 31 22.99 -1.42 -2.29
N ASN A 32 23.71 -0.92 -1.27
CA ASN A 32 23.07 -0.20 -0.15
C ASN A 32 22.32 1.06 -0.57
N THR A 33 22.68 1.68 -1.68
CA THR A 33 22.02 2.88 -2.25
C THR A 33 20.92 2.57 -3.25
N ALA A 34 20.68 1.29 -3.60
CA ALA A 34 19.75 0.88 -4.66
C ALA A 34 18.25 1.03 -4.31
N GLY A 35 17.90 1.68 -3.22
CA GLY A 35 16.49 1.96 -2.88
C GLY A 35 15.73 0.82 -2.20
N LYS A 36 16.38 -0.31 -1.81
CA LYS A 36 15.71 -1.44 -1.13
C LYS A 36 14.88 -1.02 0.09
N THR A 37 15.49 -0.26 0.98
CA THR A 37 14.82 0.26 2.17
C THR A 37 13.68 1.23 1.82
N THR A 38 13.85 2.00 0.74
CA THR A 38 12.82 2.92 0.23
C THR A 38 11.62 2.15 -0.31
N LEU A 39 11.85 1.06 -1.04
CA LEU A 39 10.79 0.16 -1.50
C LEU A 39 10.00 -0.44 -0.31
N LEU A 40 10.69 -0.95 0.71
CA LEU A 40 10.03 -1.48 1.92
C LEU A 40 9.21 -0.40 2.65
N LYS A 41 9.72 0.82 2.73
CA LYS A 41 8.99 1.96 3.29
C LYS A 41 7.77 2.32 2.47
N ALA A 42 7.86 2.28 1.13
CA ALA A 42 6.73 2.52 0.24
C ALA A 42 5.64 1.46 0.43
N ILE A 43 5.99 0.18 0.50
CA ILE A 43 5.06 -0.91 0.80
C ILE A 43 4.38 -0.67 2.15
N GLN A 44 5.13 -0.31 3.17
CA GLN A 44 4.63 -0.03 4.52
C GLN A 44 3.63 1.13 4.53
N VAL A 45 3.91 2.21 3.80
CA VAL A 45 2.98 3.34 3.63
C VAL A 45 1.74 2.88 2.86
N GLY A 46 1.90 2.18 1.75
CA GLY A 46 0.79 1.70 0.92
C GLY A 46 -0.16 0.77 1.67
N LEU A 47 0.38 -0.16 2.46
CA LEU A 47 -0.39 -1.08 3.29
C LEU A 47 -1.11 -0.40 4.47
N GLY A 48 -0.81 0.83 4.78
CA GLY A 48 -1.47 1.55 5.87
C GLY A 48 -2.98 1.67 5.71
N ALA A 49 -3.52 1.70 4.49
CA ALA A 49 -4.97 1.67 4.23
C ALA A 49 -5.58 0.32 4.60
N TYR A 50 -4.90 -0.77 4.25
CA TYR A 50 -5.31 -2.13 4.63
C TYR A 50 -5.35 -2.31 6.15
N LEU A 51 -4.30 -1.88 6.85
CA LEU A 51 -4.25 -1.95 8.31
C LEU A 51 -5.36 -1.12 8.97
N GLN A 52 -5.73 0.00 8.37
CA GLN A 52 -6.82 0.85 8.87
C GLN A 52 -8.20 0.23 8.66
N SER A 53 -8.40 -0.57 7.63
CA SER A 53 -9.67 -1.22 7.34
C SER A 53 -9.97 -2.42 8.24
N LEU A 54 -8.97 -2.98 8.93
CA LEU A 54 -9.13 -4.11 9.84
C LEU A 54 -9.79 -3.64 11.16
N LYS A 55 -11.01 -4.11 11.42
CA LYS A 55 -11.80 -3.74 12.63
C LYS A 55 -11.18 -4.19 13.95
N GLN A 56 -10.37 -5.25 13.93
CA GLN A 56 -9.79 -5.85 15.13
C GLN A 56 -8.49 -5.19 15.60
N LEU A 57 -7.91 -4.29 14.83
CA LEU A 57 -6.70 -3.59 15.25
C LEU A 57 -7.06 -2.32 16.03
N PRO A 58 -6.83 -2.29 17.35
CA PRO A 58 -7.14 -1.11 18.16
C PRO A 58 -6.33 0.08 17.65
N GLY A 59 -7.04 1.07 17.11
CA GLY A 59 -6.49 2.34 16.69
C GLY A 59 -5.55 2.35 15.49
N GLY A 60 -5.08 1.22 14.99
CA GLY A 60 -4.21 1.08 13.80
C GLY A 60 -2.94 1.94 13.78
N ALA A 61 -2.80 2.85 14.74
CA ALA A 61 -1.80 3.91 14.73
C ALA A 61 -0.34 3.41 14.87
N PRO A 62 0.01 2.48 15.77
CA PRO A 62 1.41 2.09 15.95
C PRO A 62 1.98 1.29 14.78
N TYR A 63 1.14 0.64 13.99
CA TYR A 63 1.57 -0.21 12.88
C TYR A 63 1.47 0.47 11.51
N ARG A 64 0.77 1.60 11.43
CA ARG A 64 0.53 2.34 10.21
C ARG A 64 1.57 3.42 10.00
N ARG A 65 2.36 3.31 8.93
CA ARG A 65 3.19 4.41 8.46
C ARG A 65 2.37 5.35 7.57
N ASN A 66 2.45 6.65 7.83
CA ASN A 66 1.94 7.71 6.98
C ASN A 66 3.09 8.34 6.18
N PHE A 67 2.75 9.10 5.14
CA PHE A 67 3.69 10.01 4.50
C PHE A 67 4.15 11.09 5.48
N SER A 68 5.38 11.55 5.28
CA SER A 68 5.94 12.73 5.91
C SER A 68 6.46 13.71 4.84
N SER A 69 6.74 14.94 5.22
CA SER A 69 7.36 15.94 4.33
C SER A 69 8.72 15.48 3.79
N LEU A 70 9.44 14.65 4.56
CA LEU A 70 10.73 14.07 4.19
C LEU A 70 10.63 12.91 3.17
N ASP A 71 9.43 12.49 2.83
CA ASP A 71 9.22 11.40 1.87
C ASP A 71 9.05 11.89 0.43
N LYS A 72 9.09 13.20 0.18
CA LYS A 72 9.05 13.77 -1.16
C LYS A 72 10.31 13.43 -1.96
N PHE A 73 10.12 13.25 -3.27
CA PHE A 73 11.25 13.16 -4.19
C PHE A 73 11.95 14.52 -4.29
N MET A 74 13.27 14.52 -4.22
CA MET A 74 14.10 15.72 -4.33
C MET A 74 14.71 15.79 -5.72
N ARG A 75 14.42 16.84 -6.47
CA ARG A 75 15.09 17.13 -7.75
C ARG A 75 16.19 18.15 -7.56
N PHE A 76 17.27 18.03 -8.34
CA PHE A 76 18.30 19.05 -8.38
C PHE A 76 17.82 20.26 -9.20
N ASP A 77 17.91 21.44 -8.62
CA ASP A 77 17.61 22.69 -9.29
C ASP A 77 18.92 23.39 -9.71
N GLU A 78 19.08 23.63 -11.02
CA GLU A 78 20.32 24.20 -11.57
C GLU A 78 20.50 25.69 -11.23
N GLU A 79 19.40 26.42 -11.06
CA GLU A 79 19.46 27.86 -10.73
C GLU A 79 19.86 28.05 -9.26
N LEU A 80 19.26 27.28 -8.38
CA LEU A 80 19.56 27.32 -6.94
C LEU A 80 20.79 26.52 -6.56
N ARG A 81 21.29 25.65 -7.45
CA ARG A 81 22.38 24.68 -7.19
C ARG A 81 22.14 23.84 -5.95
N ASP A 82 20.89 23.49 -5.70
CA ASP A 82 20.48 22.72 -4.53
C ASP A 82 19.36 21.72 -4.87
N TYR A 83 19.12 20.80 -3.94
CA TYR A 83 18.04 19.83 -4.06
C TYR A 83 16.75 20.42 -3.47
N ILE A 84 15.72 20.54 -4.31
CA ILE A 84 14.41 21.03 -3.92
C ILE A 84 13.37 19.91 -4.00
N PRO A 85 12.33 19.92 -3.14
CA PRO A 85 11.24 18.96 -3.25
C PRO A 85 10.52 19.11 -4.58
N ASN A 86 10.17 17.98 -5.22
CA ASN A 86 9.30 18.03 -6.38
C ASN A 86 7.92 18.56 -6.02
N ASP A 87 7.28 19.30 -6.93
CA ASP A 87 5.96 19.91 -6.72
C ASP A 87 4.85 18.85 -6.66
N GLU A 88 5.03 17.75 -7.38
CA GLU A 88 4.08 16.64 -7.36
C GLU A 88 4.07 15.90 -6.02
N LYS A 89 2.87 15.51 -5.63
CA LYS A 89 2.68 14.79 -4.35
C LYS A 89 3.16 13.35 -4.43
N PRO A 90 3.83 12.86 -3.39
CA PRO A 90 4.09 11.43 -3.26
C PRO A 90 2.80 10.62 -3.27
N ARG A 91 2.78 9.58 -4.11
CA ARG A 91 1.67 8.64 -4.24
C ARG A 91 2.19 7.21 -4.31
N ILE A 92 1.50 6.32 -3.64
CA ILE A 92 1.75 4.88 -3.70
C ILE A 92 0.44 4.19 -4.02
N THR A 93 0.44 3.43 -5.12
CA THR A 93 -0.68 2.62 -5.57
C THR A 93 -0.33 1.15 -5.41
N ILE A 94 -1.24 0.35 -4.88
CA ILE A 94 -1.07 -1.11 -4.73
C ILE A 94 -2.20 -1.81 -5.46
N ASN A 95 -1.85 -2.81 -6.25
CA ASN A 95 -2.74 -3.80 -6.83
C ASN A 95 -2.53 -5.13 -6.13
N ALA A 96 -3.61 -5.74 -5.66
CA ALA A 96 -3.56 -7.00 -4.92
C ALA A 96 -4.76 -7.88 -5.23
N ASP A 97 -4.59 -9.20 -5.07
CA ASP A 97 -5.68 -10.16 -5.09
C ASP A 97 -6.10 -10.51 -3.66
N PHE A 98 -7.40 -10.43 -3.39
CA PHE A 98 -7.99 -10.83 -2.13
C PHE A 98 -8.70 -12.17 -2.27
N PRO A 99 -8.48 -13.11 -1.34
CA PRO A 99 -9.24 -14.35 -1.31
C PRO A 99 -10.68 -14.05 -0.89
N VAL A 100 -11.63 -14.50 -1.71
CA VAL A 100 -13.06 -14.46 -1.41
C VAL A 100 -13.56 -15.90 -1.41
N THR A 101 -14.19 -16.31 -0.33
CA THR A 101 -14.82 -17.63 -0.25
C THR A 101 -16.23 -17.53 -0.82
N GLN A 102 -16.49 -18.18 -1.93
CA GLN A 102 -17.84 -18.36 -2.43
C GLN A 102 -18.37 -19.68 -1.89
N SER A 103 -19.34 -19.62 -0.99
CA SER A 103 -20.09 -20.80 -0.55
C SER A 103 -21.09 -21.17 -1.66
N LEU A 104 -20.69 -22.08 -2.54
CA LEU A 104 -21.55 -22.57 -3.61
C LEU A 104 -22.20 -23.93 -3.29
N CYS A 105 -21.75 -24.65 -2.28
CA CYS A 105 -22.31 -25.92 -1.78
C CYS A 105 -21.73 -26.24 -0.42
N ASP A 106 -22.49 -26.94 0.41
CA ASP A 106 -22.21 -27.27 1.82
C ASP A 106 -20.91 -28.07 2.10
N ASN A 107 -20.18 -28.52 1.09
CA ASN A 107 -19.02 -29.41 1.29
C ASN A 107 -17.71 -29.02 0.63
N CYS A 108 -17.61 -27.93 -0.14
CA CYS A 108 -16.34 -27.48 -0.74
C CYS A 108 -16.29 -25.96 -0.90
N PRO A 109 -15.70 -25.24 0.03
CA PRO A 109 -15.48 -23.80 -0.14
C PRO A 109 -14.48 -23.58 -1.29
N LYS A 110 -14.97 -22.98 -2.37
CA LYS A 110 -14.11 -22.59 -3.49
C LYS A 110 -13.54 -21.22 -3.21
N VAL A 111 -12.24 -21.15 -2.96
CA VAL A 111 -11.54 -19.87 -2.82
C VAL A 111 -11.36 -19.26 -4.20
N SER A 112 -12.00 -18.14 -4.46
CA SER A 112 -11.73 -17.29 -5.61
C SER A 112 -10.91 -16.08 -5.20
N PHE A 113 -10.22 -15.45 -6.15
CA PHE A 113 -9.45 -14.24 -5.91
C PHE A 113 -10.09 -13.08 -6.66
N VAL A 114 -10.31 -11.96 -5.97
CA VAL A 114 -10.83 -10.73 -6.55
C VAL A 114 -9.70 -9.71 -6.60
N PRO A 115 -9.44 -9.09 -7.77
CA PRO A 115 -8.47 -8.01 -7.87
C PRO A 115 -9.00 -6.77 -7.15
N VAL A 116 -8.16 -6.16 -6.35
CA VAL A 116 -8.47 -4.92 -5.60
C VAL A 116 -7.32 -3.96 -5.77
N HIS A 117 -7.63 -2.70 -6.01
CA HIS A 117 -6.63 -1.66 -6.07
C HIS A 117 -6.94 -0.54 -5.09
N TRP A 118 -5.89 0.10 -4.55
CA TRP A 118 -6.00 1.31 -3.75
C TRP A 118 -4.75 2.15 -3.86
N TYR A 119 -4.87 3.41 -3.51
CA TYR A 119 -3.72 4.27 -3.41
C TYR A 119 -3.73 5.10 -2.13
N ARG A 120 -2.54 5.54 -1.75
CA ARG A 120 -2.31 6.54 -0.71
C ARG A 120 -1.48 7.68 -1.29
N GLU A 121 -1.81 8.89 -0.88
CA GLU A 121 -1.21 10.12 -1.37
C GLU A 121 -0.88 11.05 -0.20
N PHE A 122 0.19 11.82 -0.33
CA PHE A 122 0.54 12.87 0.63
C PHE A 122 -0.49 14.00 0.55
N ALA A 123 -1.18 14.27 1.64
CA ALA A 123 -2.25 15.27 1.67
C ALA A 123 -1.73 16.71 1.83
N GLY A 124 -0.53 16.87 2.36
CA GLY A 124 0.08 18.20 2.55
C GLY A 124 -0.53 19.03 3.69
N ASN A 125 -1.40 18.45 4.51
CA ASN A 125 -2.05 19.14 5.62
C ASN A 125 -1.36 18.86 6.95
N TYR A 126 -1.41 19.83 7.86
CA TYR A 126 -0.81 19.73 9.19
C TYR A 126 -1.43 18.63 10.08
N THR A 127 -2.68 18.25 9.81
CA THR A 127 -3.41 17.26 10.64
C THR A 127 -3.44 15.86 10.08
N THR A 128 -3.37 15.70 8.74
CA THR A 128 -3.34 14.39 8.09
C THR A 128 -2.43 14.45 6.88
N HIS A 129 -1.23 13.94 7.01
CA HIS A 129 -0.25 13.93 5.92
C HIS A 129 -0.54 12.85 4.85
N THR A 130 -1.61 12.11 4.98
CA THR A 130 -1.90 10.99 4.08
C THR A 130 -3.39 10.90 3.78
N ARG A 131 -3.72 10.95 2.49
CA ARG A 131 -5.05 10.64 1.97
C ARG A 131 -5.03 9.22 1.39
N ALA A 132 -6.10 8.48 1.55
CA ALA A 132 -6.28 7.18 0.93
C ALA A 132 -7.53 7.17 0.06
N CYS A 133 -7.46 6.50 -1.09
CA CYS A 133 -8.63 6.07 -1.85
C CYS A 133 -8.62 4.54 -1.83
N ALA A 134 -9.48 3.95 -1.04
CA ALA A 134 -9.44 2.55 -0.67
C ALA A 134 -10.85 1.93 -0.49
N GLY A 135 -11.87 2.43 -1.20
CA GLY A 135 -13.23 1.93 -1.08
C GLY A 135 -13.33 0.44 -1.37
N GLU A 136 -12.82 0.00 -2.52
CA GLU A 136 -12.82 -1.42 -2.92
C GLU A 136 -12.06 -2.30 -1.90
N LEU A 137 -10.96 -1.78 -1.34
CA LEU A 137 -10.19 -2.48 -0.33
C LEU A 137 -11.00 -2.68 0.96
N ILE A 138 -11.70 -1.65 1.41
CA ILE A 138 -12.54 -1.70 2.62
C ILE A 138 -13.65 -2.73 2.45
N ASP A 139 -14.32 -2.73 1.31
CA ASP A 139 -15.38 -3.69 0.99
C ASP A 139 -14.84 -5.13 0.96
N ALA A 140 -13.70 -5.36 0.31
CA ALA A 140 -13.06 -6.68 0.26
C ALA A 140 -12.63 -7.19 1.64
N VAL A 141 -12.10 -6.30 2.50
CA VAL A 141 -11.71 -6.65 3.87
C VAL A 141 -12.93 -6.98 4.72
N HIS A 142 -14.00 -6.19 4.62
CA HIS A 142 -15.24 -6.45 5.36
C HIS A 142 -15.88 -7.78 4.96
N GLN A 143 -15.89 -8.12 3.66
CA GLN A 143 -16.34 -9.43 3.19
C GLN A 143 -15.49 -10.57 3.76
N MET A 144 -14.17 -10.41 3.75
CA MET A 144 -13.24 -11.41 4.32
C MET A 144 -13.43 -11.59 5.83
N GLU A 145 -13.69 -10.51 6.57
CA GLU A 145 -13.93 -10.58 8.01
C GLU A 145 -15.29 -11.24 8.34
N SER A 146 -16.35 -10.95 7.60
CA SER A 146 -17.68 -11.56 7.83
C SER A 146 -17.63 -13.08 7.71
N LEU A 147 -16.92 -13.61 6.72
CA LEU A 147 -16.77 -15.05 6.53
C LEU A 147 -16.07 -15.76 7.71
N ARG A 148 -15.14 -15.08 8.41
CA ARG A 148 -14.47 -15.64 9.59
C ARG A 148 -15.37 -15.72 10.82
N TYR A 149 -16.41 -14.91 10.90
CA TYR A 149 -17.37 -14.95 12.00
C TYR A 149 -18.41 -16.06 11.83
N ASP A 150 -18.82 -16.35 10.58
CA ASP A 150 -19.79 -17.41 10.29
C ASP A 150 -19.21 -18.83 10.53
N GLU A 151 -17.90 -19.02 10.43
CA GLU A 151 -17.22 -20.29 10.73
C GLU A 151 -17.09 -20.60 12.24
N LYS A 152 -17.44 -19.67 13.13
CA LYS A 152 -17.32 -19.83 14.59
C LYS A 152 -18.64 -20.03 15.31
N GLN A 153 -19.76 -20.14 14.60
CA GLN A 153 -21.05 -20.57 15.12
C GLN A 153 -21.35 -22.02 14.73
#